data_b18e92de72ff6e15ff0913249f6b5a48
#
_entry.id   b18e92de72ff6e15ff0913249f6b5a48
#
_cell.length_a   1.000
_cell.length_b   1.000
_cell.length_c   1.000
_cell.angle_alpha   90.00
_cell.angle_beta   90.00
_cell.angle_gamma   90.00
#
_symmetry.space_group_name_H-M   'P 1'
#
loop_
_entity.id
_entity.type
_entity.pdbx_description
1 polymer ?
#
loop_
_entity_poly.entity_id
_entity_poly.type
_entity_poly.pdbx_seq_one_letter_code
_entity_poly.pdbx_strand_id
1 'polypeptide(L)'
;MIWNETIECMNREEMRRLQSIRLRRVVEHAYHNSPFYRKKMQEMGITPEDIHSIDDIVKLPFTVKQDLRDNYPFGLMAVPMSEIVRLHASSGMTGKPIVVGYTRKDLSIWAEVVARCLTAYGLTKNDSVQVSYGYGLFTGGLGAHAGVENIGGTVIPMSSGNTQKQIQLMHDFGAKGLACTPSYALYLAETIHSSGIPLEEFKLRVGAFGAEPWTENMRKELESKLNIKAYDIYGLTEICGPGVGGECECQNGTHLWEDHFFPEIVDPVTLEPVEPGQHGELVFTTLTKEGMPMIRYRTRDLTHLIYDKCECGRTAVRMGRILGRSDDMLIIRGVNVFPSQVESVILEMPEFEPHYLIVVDRVNNTDTFQIQVEVRQEFYSDEMNKMIALKKKIANRMQSVIGLQPDIRIVEPRSIERSMGKAKHVIDNRKLE
;
A
#
# COMPACT_ATOMS: atom_id res chain seq x y z
N MET A 1 -17.29 2.64 -13.07
CA MET A 1 -18.04 3.87 -12.71
C MET A 1 -17.07 4.96 -12.29
N ILE A 2 -17.47 6.26 -12.40
CA ILE A 2 -16.64 7.43 -12.08
C ILE A 2 -17.38 8.25 -11.03
N TRP A 3 -16.66 8.66 -9.97
CA TRP A 3 -17.24 9.44 -8.87
C TRP A 3 -17.29 10.94 -9.18
N ASN A 4 -16.18 11.49 -9.66
CA ASN A 4 -16.03 12.91 -9.99
C ASN A 4 -15.49 13.04 -11.42
N GLU A 5 -16.40 12.94 -12.40
CA GLU A 5 -16.07 12.92 -13.83
C GLU A 5 -15.28 14.16 -14.26
N THR A 6 -15.62 15.33 -13.71
CA THR A 6 -14.94 16.60 -14.03
C THR A 6 -13.45 16.54 -13.72
N ILE A 7 -13.06 15.87 -12.63
CA ILE A 7 -11.66 15.76 -12.20
C ILE A 7 -11.02 14.49 -12.75
N GLU A 8 -11.69 13.34 -12.62
CA GLU A 8 -11.12 12.04 -12.99
C GLU A 8 -10.90 11.89 -14.50
N CYS A 9 -11.67 12.66 -15.31
CA CYS A 9 -11.56 12.69 -16.78
C CYS A 9 -11.04 14.04 -17.32
N MET A 10 -10.48 14.89 -16.45
CA MET A 10 -9.91 16.19 -16.83
C MET A 10 -8.76 16.01 -17.82
N ASN A 11 -8.69 16.85 -18.87
CA ASN A 11 -7.58 16.77 -19.80
C ASN A 11 -6.24 17.14 -19.13
N ARG A 12 -5.14 16.67 -19.70
CA ARG A 12 -3.81 16.81 -19.09
C ARG A 12 -3.35 18.26 -18.92
N GLU A 13 -3.71 19.14 -19.84
CA GLU A 13 -3.33 20.56 -19.77
C GLU A 13 -4.06 21.27 -18.62
N GLU A 14 -5.36 21.04 -18.47
CA GLU A 14 -6.15 21.59 -17.37
C GLU A 14 -5.69 21.03 -16.03
N MET A 15 -5.38 19.73 -15.96
CA MET A 15 -4.83 19.11 -14.75
C MET A 15 -3.50 19.76 -14.36
N ARG A 16 -2.58 19.99 -15.29
CA ARG A 16 -1.30 20.67 -14.99
C ARG A 16 -1.49 22.12 -14.53
N ARG A 17 -2.46 22.83 -15.06
CA ARG A 17 -2.81 24.18 -14.58
C ARG A 17 -3.34 24.11 -13.15
N LEU A 18 -4.23 23.19 -12.85
CA LEU A 18 -4.77 22.97 -11.50
C LEU A 18 -3.65 22.61 -10.50
N GLN A 19 -2.77 21.67 -10.88
CA GLN A 19 -1.61 21.27 -10.09
C GLN A 19 -0.68 22.45 -9.82
N SER A 20 -0.41 23.30 -10.80
CA SER A 20 0.45 24.49 -10.65
C SER A 20 -0.14 25.51 -9.67
N ILE A 21 -1.45 25.75 -9.72
CA ILE A 21 -2.13 26.63 -8.77
C ILE A 21 -2.08 26.04 -7.35
N ARG A 22 -2.33 24.75 -7.22
CA ARG A 22 -2.33 24.06 -5.92
C ARG A 22 -0.92 23.96 -5.33
N LEU A 23 0.11 23.67 -6.16
CA LEU A 23 1.51 23.63 -5.72
C LEU A 23 1.94 24.97 -5.12
N ARG A 24 1.71 26.07 -5.82
CA ARG A 24 2.06 27.40 -5.29
C ARG A 24 1.42 27.67 -3.93
N ARG A 25 0.13 27.35 -3.79
CA ARG A 25 -0.62 27.52 -2.54
C ARG A 25 -0.06 26.68 -1.39
N VAL A 26 0.23 25.41 -1.63
CA VAL A 26 0.72 24.52 -0.58
C VAL A 26 2.17 24.87 -0.20
N VAL A 27 2.99 25.30 -1.15
CA VAL A 27 4.37 25.75 -0.88
C VAL A 27 4.36 27.03 -0.05
N GLU A 28 3.56 28.02 -0.42
CA GLU A 28 3.36 29.25 0.36
C GLU A 28 2.85 28.94 1.77
N HIS A 29 1.83 28.07 1.88
CA HIS A 29 1.29 27.65 3.17
C HIS A 29 2.34 26.95 4.04
N ALA A 30 3.09 26.00 3.49
CA ALA A 30 4.12 25.26 4.20
C ALA A 30 5.29 26.19 4.63
N TYR A 31 5.72 27.08 3.76
CA TYR A 31 6.80 28.03 4.06
C TYR A 31 6.44 28.96 5.20
N HIS A 32 5.25 29.55 5.19
CA HIS A 32 4.86 30.53 6.20
C HIS A 32 4.46 29.89 7.54
N ASN A 33 3.93 28.67 7.54
CA ASN A 33 3.33 28.08 8.74
C ASN A 33 4.11 26.91 9.34
N SER A 34 5.01 26.25 8.57
CA SER A 34 5.84 25.18 9.09
C SER A 34 7.31 25.63 9.22
N PRO A 35 7.84 25.77 10.44
CA PRO A 35 9.25 26.11 10.65
C PRO A 35 10.22 25.14 9.97
N PHE A 36 9.84 23.85 9.89
CA PHE A 36 10.60 22.81 9.21
C PHE A 36 10.79 23.13 7.71
N TYR A 37 9.70 23.36 6.98
CA TYR A 37 9.79 23.65 5.54
C TYR A 37 10.45 25.00 5.26
N ARG A 38 10.14 26.01 6.05
CA ARG A 38 10.81 27.31 5.93
C ARG A 38 12.32 27.17 6.03
N LYS A 39 12.81 26.47 7.05
CA LYS A 39 14.24 26.24 7.24
C LYS A 39 14.85 25.49 6.06
N LYS A 40 14.27 24.37 5.63
CA LYS A 40 14.78 23.57 4.50
C LYS A 40 14.85 24.39 3.20
N MET A 41 13.82 25.16 2.90
CA MET A 41 13.79 25.98 1.69
C MET A 41 14.83 27.13 1.77
N GLN A 42 14.96 27.79 2.91
CA GLN A 42 15.99 28.83 3.12
C GLN A 42 17.42 28.28 2.98
N GLU A 43 17.69 27.07 3.49
CA GLU A 43 19.00 26.41 3.33
C GLU A 43 19.35 26.15 1.86
N MET A 44 18.35 25.99 0.99
CA MET A 44 18.50 25.83 -0.45
C MET A 44 18.44 27.16 -1.23
N GLY A 45 18.21 28.28 -0.54
CA GLY A 45 18.04 29.60 -1.16
C GLY A 45 16.74 29.72 -1.97
N ILE A 46 15.70 28.97 -1.62
CA ILE A 46 14.41 28.91 -2.33
C ILE A 46 13.33 29.62 -1.49
N THR A 47 12.49 30.37 -2.18
CA THR A 47 11.32 31.04 -1.61
C THR A 47 10.05 30.63 -2.37
N PRO A 48 8.85 30.87 -1.85
CA PRO A 48 7.61 30.58 -2.58
C PRO A 48 7.51 31.28 -3.94
N GLU A 49 8.14 32.44 -4.10
CA GLU A 49 8.17 33.23 -5.33
C GLU A 49 8.94 32.55 -6.47
N ASP A 50 9.80 31.57 -6.16
CA ASP A 50 10.55 30.80 -7.16
C ASP A 50 9.74 29.67 -7.79
N ILE A 51 8.51 29.44 -7.29
CA ILE A 51 7.62 28.36 -7.72
C ILE A 51 6.47 28.94 -8.55
N HIS A 52 6.57 28.82 -9.87
CA HIS A 52 5.59 29.37 -10.82
C HIS A 52 4.63 28.32 -11.36
N SER A 53 5.11 27.09 -11.53
CA SER A 53 4.36 25.98 -12.12
C SER A 53 4.67 24.65 -11.43
N ILE A 54 3.96 23.61 -11.83
CA ILE A 54 4.19 22.25 -11.35
C ILE A 54 5.59 21.72 -11.73
N ASP A 55 6.19 22.27 -12.80
CA ASP A 55 7.51 21.86 -13.25
C ASP A 55 8.63 22.34 -12.29
N ASP A 56 8.35 23.36 -11.51
CA ASP A 56 9.30 23.87 -10.51
C ASP A 56 9.39 22.98 -9.26
N ILE A 57 8.58 21.92 -9.18
CA ILE A 57 8.59 21.02 -8.02
C ILE A 57 9.96 20.41 -7.75
N VAL A 58 10.76 20.20 -8.78
CA VAL A 58 12.12 19.65 -8.67
C VAL A 58 13.09 20.55 -7.91
N LYS A 59 12.77 21.84 -7.78
CA LYS A 59 13.54 22.79 -6.97
C LYS A 59 13.33 22.56 -5.47
N LEU A 60 12.19 22.00 -5.05
CA LEU A 60 11.80 21.87 -3.66
C LEU A 60 12.57 20.75 -2.94
N PRO A 61 12.80 20.88 -1.63
CA PRO A 61 13.51 19.87 -0.85
C PRO A 61 12.72 18.59 -0.71
N PHE A 62 13.41 17.47 -0.69
CA PHE A 62 12.79 16.19 -0.30
C PHE A 62 12.48 16.16 1.21
N THR A 63 11.37 15.50 1.53
CA THR A 63 11.01 15.08 2.89
C THR A 63 11.22 13.58 3.04
N VAL A 64 11.84 13.15 4.11
CA VAL A 64 12.08 11.73 4.41
C VAL A 64 11.46 11.35 5.74
N LYS A 65 11.28 10.06 5.95
CA LYS A 65 10.69 9.50 7.17
C LYS A 65 11.42 9.94 8.45
N GLN A 66 12.73 10.13 8.37
CA GLN A 66 13.54 10.61 9.48
C GLN A 66 13.19 12.05 9.87
N ASP A 67 12.89 12.92 8.90
CA ASP A 67 12.43 14.29 9.19
C ASP A 67 11.19 14.31 10.10
N LEU A 68 10.24 13.39 9.86
CA LEU A 68 9.04 13.28 10.69
C LEU A 68 9.35 12.81 12.11
N ARG A 69 10.32 11.91 12.26
CA ARG A 69 10.77 11.42 13.57
C ARG A 69 11.51 12.48 14.37
N ASP A 70 12.37 13.23 13.70
CA ASP A 70 13.17 14.30 14.33
C ASP A 70 12.29 15.46 14.80
N ASN A 71 11.17 15.68 14.13
CA ASN A 71 10.18 16.70 14.46
C ASN A 71 8.95 16.15 15.22
N TYR A 72 9.07 14.97 15.83
CA TYR A 72 8.00 14.37 16.62
C TYR A 72 7.64 15.24 17.84
N PRO A 73 6.34 15.39 18.21
CA PRO A 73 5.20 14.82 17.48
C PRO A 73 4.57 15.77 16.44
N PHE A 74 4.74 17.10 16.54
CA PHE A 74 3.92 18.06 15.80
C PHE A 74 4.76 19.08 14.99
N GLY A 75 6.06 18.90 14.87
CA GLY A 75 6.97 19.89 14.27
C GLY A 75 6.78 20.13 12.77
N LEU A 76 6.02 19.28 12.07
CA LEU A 76 5.67 19.49 10.66
C LEU A 76 4.26 20.07 10.47
N MET A 77 3.49 20.28 11.53
CA MET A 77 2.17 20.89 11.41
C MET A 77 2.28 22.30 10.83
N ALA A 78 1.39 22.62 9.91
CA ALA A 78 1.30 23.93 9.26
C ALA A 78 0.02 24.69 9.68
N VAL A 79 -0.67 24.21 10.69
CA VAL A 79 -1.82 24.87 11.33
C VAL A 79 -1.73 24.71 12.84
N PRO A 80 -2.38 25.59 13.62
CA PRO A 80 -2.50 25.42 15.08
C PRO A 80 -3.22 24.11 15.43
N MET A 81 -2.89 23.53 16.59
CA MET A 81 -3.54 22.29 17.07
C MET A 81 -5.06 22.44 17.24
N SER A 82 -5.59 23.64 17.42
CA SER A 82 -7.04 23.93 17.44
C SER A 82 -7.75 23.63 16.13
N GLU A 83 -7.04 23.61 15.01
CA GLU A 83 -7.57 23.26 13.69
C GLU A 83 -7.44 21.75 13.38
N ILE A 84 -6.63 21.03 14.15
CA ILE A 84 -6.46 19.58 13.99
C ILE A 84 -7.61 18.86 14.71
N VAL A 85 -8.42 18.16 13.93
CA VAL A 85 -9.59 17.43 14.44
C VAL A 85 -9.37 15.92 14.56
N ARG A 86 -8.26 15.41 13.98
CA ARG A 86 -7.88 14.00 14.08
C ARG A 86 -6.37 13.81 13.97
N LEU A 87 -5.87 12.89 14.79
CA LEU A 87 -4.48 12.42 14.73
C LEU A 87 -4.46 10.96 14.32
N HIS A 88 -3.53 10.62 13.45
CA HIS A 88 -3.15 9.25 13.16
C HIS A 88 -1.67 9.04 13.40
N ALA A 89 -1.26 7.78 13.56
CA ALA A 89 0.15 7.44 13.67
C ALA A 89 0.45 6.10 12.98
N SER A 90 1.65 6.02 12.42
CA SER A 90 2.15 4.74 11.93
C SER A 90 2.58 3.82 13.09
N SER A 91 2.53 2.52 12.86
CA SER A 91 2.89 1.49 13.85
C SER A 91 4.40 1.37 14.09
N GLY A 92 5.13 2.46 14.27
CA GLY A 92 6.59 2.51 14.39
C GLY A 92 7.22 1.30 15.09
N MET A 93 7.60 0.25 14.34
CA MET A 93 8.26 -0.94 14.88
C MET A 93 9.69 -0.66 15.37
N THR A 94 10.28 0.48 14.98
CA THR A 94 11.67 0.83 15.27
C THR A 94 11.81 2.26 15.80
N GLY A 95 11.13 2.61 16.90
CA GLY A 95 11.30 3.92 17.52
C GLY A 95 10.01 4.74 17.66
N LYS A 96 10.12 6.09 17.68
CA LYS A 96 8.95 6.98 17.80
C LYS A 96 8.02 6.82 16.60
N PRO A 97 6.69 6.71 16.81
CA PRO A 97 5.72 6.64 15.73
C PRO A 97 5.74 7.93 14.89
N ILE A 98 5.32 7.84 13.65
CA ILE A 98 5.07 9.03 12.83
C ILE A 98 3.66 9.48 13.12
N VAL A 99 3.50 10.72 13.55
CA VAL A 99 2.21 11.33 13.85
C VAL A 99 1.80 12.23 12.69
N VAL A 100 0.54 12.12 12.27
CA VAL A 100 -0.05 12.91 11.19
C VAL A 100 -1.34 13.55 11.68
N GLY A 101 -1.47 14.87 11.47
CA GLY A 101 -2.67 15.62 11.83
C GLY A 101 -3.51 15.97 10.62
N TYR A 102 -4.82 15.97 10.81
CA TYR A 102 -5.82 16.29 9.79
C TYR A 102 -6.74 17.39 10.26
N THR A 103 -6.95 18.38 9.39
CA THR A 103 -8.04 19.35 9.55
C THR A 103 -9.37 18.72 9.12
N ARG A 104 -10.48 19.41 9.37
CA ARG A 104 -11.78 18.98 8.86
C ARG A 104 -11.82 18.90 7.34
N LYS A 105 -11.14 19.80 6.65
CA LYS A 105 -11.02 19.80 5.19
C LYS A 105 -10.17 18.63 4.69
N ASP A 106 -9.05 18.33 5.37
CA ASP A 106 -8.22 17.18 5.03
C ASP A 106 -9.03 15.87 5.11
N LEU A 107 -9.87 15.72 6.15
CA LEU A 107 -10.75 14.56 6.29
C LEU A 107 -11.82 14.47 5.20
N SER A 108 -12.37 15.61 4.76
CA SER A 108 -13.34 15.66 3.66
C SER A 108 -12.69 15.24 2.34
N ILE A 109 -11.49 15.72 2.05
CA ILE A 109 -10.70 15.30 0.88
C ILE A 109 -10.40 13.81 0.95
N TRP A 110 -9.99 13.32 2.11
CA TRP A 110 -9.69 11.91 2.30
C TRP A 110 -10.91 11.02 2.03
N ALA A 111 -12.08 11.36 2.57
CA ALA A 111 -13.33 10.66 2.29
C ALA A 111 -13.65 10.65 0.78
N GLU A 112 -13.41 11.77 0.10
CA GLU A 112 -13.68 11.93 -1.34
C GLU A 112 -12.74 11.05 -2.19
N VAL A 113 -11.44 11.04 -1.93
CA VAL A 113 -10.49 10.21 -2.72
C VAL A 113 -10.70 8.72 -2.51
N VAL A 114 -11.10 8.29 -1.31
CA VAL A 114 -11.50 6.90 -1.06
C VAL A 114 -12.82 6.57 -1.78
N ALA A 115 -13.78 7.51 -1.83
CA ALA A 115 -15.01 7.33 -2.60
C ALA A 115 -14.73 7.13 -4.10
N ARG A 116 -13.75 7.84 -4.68
CA ARG A 116 -13.28 7.59 -6.06
C ARG A 116 -12.81 6.15 -6.24
N CYS A 117 -11.99 5.63 -5.31
CA CYS A 117 -11.52 4.25 -5.35
C CYS A 117 -12.69 3.27 -5.31
N LEU A 118 -13.55 3.37 -4.29
CA LEU A 118 -14.67 2.46 -4.09
C LEU A 118 -15.66 2.46 -5.26
N THR A 119 -15.93 3.63 -5.84
CA THR A 119 -16.76 3.76 -7.03
C THR A 119 -16.10 3.15 -8.26
N ALA A 120 -14.76 3.28 -8.40
CA ALA A 120 -14.01 2.63 -9.47
C ALA A 120 -14.07 1.09 -9.38
N TYR A 121 -14.17 0.53 -8.16
CA TYR A 121 -14.39 -0.90 -7.93
C TYR A 121 -15.85 -1.34 -8.16
N GLY A 122 -16.74 -0.43 -8.49
CA GLY A 122 -18.14 -0.71 -8.74
C GLY A 122 -19.03 -0.73 -7.49
N LEU A 123 -18.57 -0.19 -6.36
CA LEU A 123 -19.39 -0.02 -5.16
C LEU A 123 -20.25 1.24 -5.24
N THR A 124 -21.44 1.17 -4.65
CA THR A 124 -22.47 2.21 -4.71
C THR A 124 -23.14 2.38 -3.35
N LYS A 125 -24.04 3.34 -3.24
CA LYS A 125 -24.91 3.55 -2.07
C LYS A 125 -25.79 2.35 -1.68
N ASN A 126 -25.96 1.38 -2.56
CA ASN A 126 -26.75 0.17 -2.30
C ASN A 126 -25.92 -0.99 -1.76
N ASP A 127 -24.66 -0.75 -1.44
CA ASP A 127 -23.72 -1.78 -1.04
C ASP A 127 -23.33 -1.61 0.43
N SER A 128 -23.22 -2.73 1.14
CA SER A 128 -22.62 -2.81 2.45
C SER A 128 -21.17 -3.27 2.32
N VAL A 129 -20.26 -2.58 3.01
CA VAL A 129 -18.82 -2.87 2.98
C VAL A 129 -18.32 -3.18 4.38
N GLN A 130 -17.79 -4.38 4.55
CA GLN A 130 -17.11 -4.75 5.79
C GLN A 130 -15.70 -4.18 5.80
N VAL A 131 -15.42 -3.32 6.79
CA VAL A 131 -14.11 -2.72 7.01
C VAL A 131 -13.40 -3.51 8.11
N SER A 132 -12.45 -4.32 7.69
CA SER A 132 -11.65 -5.22 8.51
C SER A 132 -10.21 -4.74 8.67
N TYR A 133 -9.93 -3.48 8.33
CA TYR A 133 -8.72 -2.78 8.75
C TYR A 133 -8.82 -2.35 10.22
N GLY A 134 -7.69 -2.32 10.92
CA GLY A 134 -7.64 -1.81 12.30
C GLY A 134 -8.14 -0.38 12.43
N TYR A 135 -9.03 -0.14 13.37
CA TYR A 135 -9.44 1.20 13.82
C TYR A 135 -8.50 1.66 14.95
N GLY A 136 -8.36 2.96 15.13
CA GLY A 136 -7.46 3.56 16.10
C GLY A 136 -6.47 4.52 15.44
N LEU A 137 -5.20 4.49 15.83
CA LEU A 137 -4.19 5.40 15.28
C LEU A 137 -3.80 5.06 13.84
N PHE A 138 -3.98 3.81 13.40
CA PHE A 138 -3.74 3.41 12.01
C PHE A 138 -4.80 4.01 11.07
N THR A 139 -4.39 4.38 9.87
CA THR A 139 -5.26 5.12 8.93
C THR A 139 -6.28 4.26 8.20
N GLY A 140 -6.01 2.94 8.06
CA GLY A 140 -6.76 2.06 7.16
C GLY A 140 -8.25 1.98 7.45
N GLY A 141 -8.63 1.71 8.71
CA GLY A 141 -10.03 1.54 9.12
C GLY A 141 -10.86 2.79 8.91
N LEU A 142 -10.43 3.92 9.49
CA LEU A 142 -11.18 5.19 9.41
C LEU A 142 -11.19 5.80 8.01
N GLY A 143 -10.16 5.57 7.20
CA GLY A 143 -10.13 6.01 5.81
C GLY A 143 -11.15 5.28 4.94
N ALA A 144 -11.13 3.94 4.99
CA ALA A 144 -12.11 3.12 4.27
C ALA A 144 -13.55 3.41 4.73
N HIS A 145 -13.77 3.52 6.05
CA HIS A 145 -15.05 3.90 6.65
C HIS A 145 -15.60 5.20 6.05
N ALA A 146 -14.81 6.29 6.12
CA ALA A 146 -15.24 7.58 5.61
C ALA A 146 -15.57 7.56 4.11
N GLY A 147 -14.83 6.80 3.32
CA GLY A 147 -15.11 6.63 1.88
C GLY A 147 -16.41 5.90 1.61
N VAL A 148 -16.71 4.83 2.37
CA VAL A 148 -17.99 4.10 2.23
C VAL A 148 -19.18 4.98 2.61
N GLU A 149 -19.09 5.74 3.71
CA GLU A 149 -20.13 6.72 4.07
C GLU A 149 -20.28 7.78 2.99
N ASN A 150 -19.19 8.25 2.41
CA ASN A 150 -19.22 9.31 1.39
C ASN A 150 -19.92 8.86 0.09
N ILE A 151 -19.79 7.59 -0.32
CA ILE A 151 -20.58 7.05 -1.45
C ILE A 151 -22.03 6.76 -1.06
N GLY A 152 -22.44 6.97 0.20
CA GLY A 152 -23.76 6.65 0.72
C GLY A 152 -23.97 5.16 1.02
N GLY A 153 -22.92 4.35 1.01
CA GLY A 153 -22.96 2.92 1.33
C GLY A 153 -23.05 2.64 2.83
N THR A 154 -23.33 1.39 3.18
CA THR A 154 -23.40 0.96 4.59
C THR A 154 -22.06 0.40 5.04
N VAL A 155 -21.49 0.99 6.10
CA VAL A 155 -20.27 0.47 6.72
C VAL A 155 -20.59 -0.63 7.73
N ILE A 156 -19.85 -1.74 7.69
CA ILE A 156 -19.78 -2.74 8.76
C ILE A 156 -18.40 -2.60 9.41
N PRO A 157 -18.27 -1.85 10.53
CA PRO A 157 -16.96 -1.46 11.08
C PRO A 157 -16.39 -2.52 12.02
N MET A 158 -15.89 -3.62 11.46
CA MET A 158 -15.44 -4.79 12.23
C MET A 158 -14.08 -4.62 12.91
N SER A 159 -13.19 -3.77 12.35
CA SER A 159 -11.78 -3.73 12.73
C SER A 159 -11.04 -5.04 12.38
N SER A 160 -9.79 -5.17 12.77
CA SER A 160 -9.02 -6.42 12.58
C SER A 160 -9.29 -7.41 13.72
N GLY A 161 -9.07 -8.69 13.49
CA GLY A 161 -9.22 -9.76 14.48
C GLY A 161 -10.64 -10.32 14.59
N ASN A 162 -10.86 -11.21 15.55
CA ASN A 162 -12.12 -11.92 15.79
C ASN A 162 -12.72 -12.56 14.52
N THR A 163 -11.88 -13.31 13.81
CA THR A 163 -12.14 -13.83 12.45
C THR A 163 -13.47 -14.59 12.33
N GLN A 164 -13.82 -15.41 13.31
CA GLN A 164 -15.09 -16.16 13.30
C GLN A 164 -16.31 -15.22 13.28
N LYS A 165 -16.29 -14.19 14.12
CA LYS A 165 -17.37 -13.20 14.16
C LYS A 165 -17.41 -12.35 12.88
N GLN A 166 -16.27 -12.08 12.28
CA GLN A 166 -16.20 -11.36 11.00
C GLN A 166 -16.93 -12.14 9.91
N ILE A 167 -16.70 -13.45 9.82
CA ILE A 167 -17.35 -14.32 8.85
C ILE A 167 -18.86 -14.41 9.12
N GLN A 168 -19.25 -14.60 10.36
CA GLN A 168 -20.67 -14.63 10.74
C GLN A 168 -21.38 -13.34 10.32
N LEU A 169 -20.85 -12.18 10.68
CA LEU A 169 -21.51 -10.90 10.38
C LEU A 169 -21.44 -10.55 8.89
N MET A 170 -20.37 -10.95 8.18
CA MET A 170 -20.27 -10.84 6.74
C MET A 170 -21.40 -11.57 6.03
N HIS A 171 -21.71 -12.79 6.50
CA HIS A 171 -22.82 -13.59 6.03
C HIS A 171 -24.17 -12.96 6.43
N ASP A 172 -24.41 -12.73 7.73
CA ASP A 172 -25.68 -12.29 8.28
C ASP A 172 -26.13 -10.93 7.72
N PHE A 173 -25.18 -9.99 7.50
CA PHE A 173 -25.47 -8.66 6.97
C PHE A 173 -25.37 -8.60 5.44
N GLY A 174 -24.98 -9.69 4.79
CA GLY A 174 -24.86 -9.76 3.34
C GLY A 174 -23.87 -8.74 2.79
N ALA A 175 -22.68 -8.63 3.39
CA ALA A 175 -21.64 -7.72 2.95
C ALA A 175 -21.29 -7.96 1.49
N LYS A 176 -21.26 -6.89 0.68
CA LYS A 176 -20.91 -6.95 -0.76
C LYS A 176 -19.49 -6.54 -1.03
N GLY A 177 -18.89 -5.73 -0.15
CA GLY A 177 -17.49 -5.33 -0.19
C GLY A 177 -16.74 -5.77 1.04
N LEU A 178 -15.45 -6.08 0.87
CA LEU A 178 -14.50 -6.36 1.95
C LEU A 178 -13.28 -5.46 1.79
N ALA A 179 -12.96 -4.68 2.84
CA ALA A 179 -11.77 -3.85 2.88
C ALA A 179 -10.83 -4.33 4.00
N CYS A 180 -9.69 -4.89 3.64
CA CYS A 180 -8.67 -5.40 4.57
C CYS A 180 -7.30 -5.54 3.88
N THR A 181 -6.29 -6.04 4.60
CA THR A 181 -5.03 -6.43 3.96
C THR A 181 -5.21 -7.71 3.13
N PRO A 182 -4.45 -7.89 2.03
CA PRO A 182 -4.51 -9.11 1.22
C PRO A 182 -4.27 -10.39 2.03
N SER A 183 -3.27 -10.38 2.92
CA SER A 183 -2.97 -11.52 3.80
C SER A 183 -4.14 -11.87 4.72
N TYR A 184 -4.85 -10.86 5.24
CA TYR A 184 -6.02 -11.11 6.09
C TYR A 184 -7.22 -11.59 5.27
N ALA A 185 -7.41 -11.09 4.05
CA ALA A 185 -8.42 -11.59 3.12
C ALA A 185 -8.23 -13.08 2.82
N LEU A 186 -6.97 -13.49 2.64
CA LEU A 186 -6.64 -14.89 2.44
C LEU A 186 -6.97 -15.74 3.67
N TYR A 187 -6.65 -15.27 4.86
CA TYR A 187 -7.01 -15.97 6.10
C TYR A 187 -8.53 -16.04 6.31
N LEU A 188 -9.28 -14.99 5.95
CA LEU A 188 -10.75 -15.02 5.94
C LEU A 188 -11.26 -16.07 4.95
N ALA A 189 -10.69 -16.15 3.75
CA ALA A 189 -11.05 -17.15 2.74
C ALA A 189 -10.85 -18.59 3.26
N GLU A 190 -9.68 -18.89 3.83
CA GLU A 190 -9.40 -20.21 4.44
C GLU A 190 -10.40 -20.55 5.55
N THR A 191 -10.75 -19.54 6.36
CA THR A 191 -11.69 -19.75 7.48
C THR A 191 -13.12 -19.93 6.99
N ILE A 192 -13.56 -19.21 5.94
CA ILE A 192 -14.86 -19.41 5.29
C ILE A 192 -14.96 -20.84 4.77
N HIS A 193 -13.96 -21.33 4.03
CA HIS A 193 -13.94 -22.70 3.52
C HIS A 193 -14.00 -23.77 4.63
N SER A 194 -13.47 -23.46 5.82
CA SER A 194 -13.52 -24.38 6.97
C SER A 194 -14.73 -24.20 7.88
N SER A 195 -15.57 -23.17 7.65
CA SER A 195 -16.73 -22.85 8.49
C SER A 195 -17.92 -23.77 8.27
N GLY A 196 -17.98 -24.47 7.13
CA GLY A 196 -19.12 -25.24 6.70
C GLY A 196 -20.26 -24.42 6.06
N ILE A 197 -20.14 -23.10 5.96
CA ILE A 197 -21.10 -22.24 5.24
C ILE A 197 -20.70 -22.25 3.76
N PRO A 198 -21.63 -22.60 2.85
CA PRO A 198 -21.35 -22.56 1.40
C PRO A 198 -20.95 -21.16 0.94
N LEU A 199 -19.93 -21.06 0.09
CA LEU A 199 -19.42 -19.78 -0.40
C LEU A 199 -20.51 -18.96 -1.13
N GLU A 200 -21.44 -19.62 -1.78
CA GLU A 200 -22.55 -19.02 -2.53
C GLU A 200 -23.56 -18.26 -1.64
N GLU A 201 -23.57 -18.53 -0.34
CA GLU A 201 -24.41 -17.82 0.63
C GLU A 201 -23.84 -16.43 0.96
N PHE A 202 -22.53 -16.23 0.81
CA PHE A 202 -21.91 -14.92 0.95
C PHE A 202 -22.25 -14.04 -0.26
N LYS A 203 -22.51 -12.74 0.00
CA LYS A 203 -22.86 -11.77 -1.06
C LYS A 203 -21.67 -10.93 -1.50
N LEU A 204 -20.46 -11.30 -1.09
CA LEU A 204 -19.23 -10.61 -1.48
C LEU A 204 -19.09 -10.61 -3.01
N ARG A 205 -18.68 -9.46 -3.56
CA ARG A 205 -18.36 -9.30 -4.98
C ARG A 205 -17.11 -8.45 -5.24
N VAL A 206 -16.68 -7.66 -4.23
CA VAL A 206 -15.56 -6.73 -4.34
C VAL A 206 -14.66 -6.83 -3.12
N GLY A 207 -13.36 -6.94 -3.35
CA GLY A 207 -12.31 -6.75 -2.37
C GLY A 207 -11.52 -5.48 -2.63
N ALA A 208 -11.36 -4.62 -1.62
CA ALA A 208 -10.48 -3.45 -1.63
C ALA A 208 -9.29 -3.74 -0.71
N PHE A 209 -8.18 -4.15 -1.29
CA PHE A 209 -7.02 -4.68 -0.56
C PHE A 209 -5.81 -3.75 -0.69
N GLY A 210 -5.05 -3.58 0.39
CA GLY A 210 -3.87 -2.73 0.41
C GLY A 210 -3.16 -2.76 1.77
N ALA A 211 -2.34 -1.75 2.02
CA ALA A 211 -1.48 -1.60 3.19
C ALA A 211 -0.24 -2.53 3.20
N GLU A 212 -0.14 -3.46 2.30
CA GLU A 212 1.03 -4.31 2.05
C GLU A 212 1.16 -4.57 0.55
N PRO A 213 2.38 -4.78 0.01
CA PRO A 213 2.56 -5.22 -1.36
C PRO A 213 1.94 -6.61 -1.55
N TRP A 214 1.35 -6.86 -2.70
CA TRP A 214 0.80 -8.15 -3.08
C TRP A 214 0.90 -8.39 -4.59
N THR A 215 0.99 -9.65 -4.99
CA THR A 215 1.27 -10.06 -6.36
C THR A 215 0.01 -10.34 -7.17
N GLU A 216 0.16 -10.45 -8.51
CA GLU A 216 -0.94 -10.85 -9.39
C GLU A 216 -1.40 -12.30 -9.09
N ASN A 217 -0.48 -13.15 -8.65
CA ASN A 217 -0.82 -14.51 -8.26
C ASN A 217 -1.67 -14.51 -6.96
N MET A 218 -1.35 -13.64 -5.99
CA MET A 218 -2.18 -13.43 -4.80
C MET A 218 -3.58 -12.93 -5.20
N ARG A 219 -3.69 -12.02 -6.18
CA ARG A 219 -4.99 -11.58 -6.72
C ARG A 219 -5.83 -12.76 -7.20
N LYS A 220 -5.25 -13.60 -8.06
CA LYS A 220 -5.94 -14.79 -8.61
C LYS A 220 -6.40 -15.74 -7.51
N GLU A 221 -5.56 -15.96 -6.51
CA GLU A 221 -5.88 -16.79 -5.35
C GLU A 221 -7.08 -16.23 -4.57
N LEU A 222 -7.07 -14.93 -4.26
CA LEU A 222 -8.15 -14.25 -3.55
C LEU A 222 -9.46 -14.24 -4.35
N GLU A 223 -9.38 -13.90 -5.64
CA GLU A 223 -10.55 -13.89 -6.53
C GLU A 223 -11.16 -15.27 -6.64
N SER A 224 -10.35 -16.31 -6.74
CA SER A 224 -10.81 -17.72 -6.81
C SER A 224 -11.43 -18.18 -5.49
N LYS A 225 -10.76 -17.94 -4.36
CA LYS A 225 -11.20 -18.43 -3.04
C LYS A 225 -12.43 -17.71 -2.50
N LEU A 226 -12.62 -16.43 -2.82
CA LEU A 226 -13.71 -15.61 -2.31
C LEU A 226 -14.81 -15.35 -3.35
N ASN A 227 -14.61 -15.75 -4.60
CA ASN A 227 -15.50 -15.45 -5.74
C ASN A 227 -15.80 -13.95 -5.88
N ILE A 228 -14.77 -13.12 -5.86
CA ILE A 228 -14.85 -11.66 -5.91
C ILE A 228 -13.97 -11.10 -7.02
N LYS A 229 -14.09 -9.77 -7.26
CA LYS A 229 -13.05 -8.99 -7.93
C LYS A 229 -12.20 -8.27 -6.89
N ALA A 230 -10.88 -8.44 -6.97
CA ALA A 230 -9.92 -7.92 -6.00
C ALA A 230 -9.17 -6.72 -6.58
N TYR A 231 -9.26 -5.57 -5.92
CA TYR A 231 -8.66 -4.32 -6.35
C TYR A 231 -7.64 -3.81 -5.34
N ASP A 232 -6.56 -3.24 -5.85
CA ASP A 232 -5.55 -2.57 -5.04
C ASP A 232 -6.00 -1.16 -4.65
N ILE A 233 -5.85 -0.83 -3.36
CA ILE A 233 -6.01 0.51 -2.84
C ILE A 233 -4.70 0.97 -2.20
N TYR A 234 -4.06 1.95 -2.83
CA TYR A 234 -2.77 2.45 -2.39
C TYR A 234 -2.91 3.65 -1.47
N GLY A 235 -2.01 3.73 -0.50
CA GLY A 235 -1.85 4.89 0.35
C GLY A 235 -0.86 4.65 1.48
N LEU A 236 -0.50 5.72 2.14
CA LEU A 236 0.41 5.72 3.28
C LEU A 236 0.01 6.80 4.28
N THR A 237 0.25 6.53 5.56
CA THR A 237 -0.15 7.40 6.67
C THR A 237 0.36 8.83 6.48
N GLU A 238 1.59 8.99 6.01
CA GLU A 238 2.27 10.28 5.85
C GLU A 238 1.58 11.18 4.82
N ILE A 239 1.01 10.61 3.76
CA ILE A 239 0.34 11.36 2.69
C ILE A 239 -1.13 11.58 3.02
N CYS A 240 -1.93 10.50 3.08
CA CYS A 240 -3.36 10.61 3.37
C CYS A 240 -3.94 9.37 4.07
N GLY A 241 -3.28 8.23 4.04
CA GLY A 241 -3.82 6.92 4.37
C GLY A 241 -4.29 6.20 3.10
N PRO A 242 -5.20 5.23 3.16
CA PRO A 242 -5.73 4.59 1.96
C PRO A 242 -6.44 5.60 1.06
N GLY A 243 -6.38 5.39 -0.25
CA GLY A 243 -7.07 6.20 -1.23
C GLY A 243 -6.23 7.31 -1.87
N VAL A 244 -4.90 7.32 -1.72
CA VAL A 244 -4.01 8.14 -2.57
C VAL A 244 -4.15 7.72 -4.03
N GLY A 245 -4.41 6.44 -4.25
CA GLY A 245 -4.79 5.88 -5.52
C GLY A 245 -5.57 4.59 -5.38
N GLY A 246 -6.21 4.18 -6.47
CA GLY A 246 -6.96 2.92 -6.56
C GLY A 246 -7.04 2.40 -7.99
N GLU A 247 -7.13 1.10 -8.14
CA GLU A 247 -7.37 0.48 -9.44
C GLU A 247 -8.77 0.80 -9.98
N CYS A 248 -9.06 0.36 -11.16
CA CYS A 248 -10.38 0.34 -11.77
C CYS A 248 -10.71 -1.05 -12.30
N GLU A 249 -11.87 -1.21 -12.93
CA GLU A 249 -12.30 -2.48 -13.54
C GLU A 249 -11.30 -3.09 -14.54
N CYS A 250 -10.42 -2.27 -15.11
CA CYS A 250 -9.38 -2.75 -16.06
C CYS A 250 -8.21 -3.45 -15.35
N GLN A 251 -8.04 -3.29 -14.05
CA GLN A 251 -6.94 -3.87 -13.25
C GLN A 251 -5.54 -3.66 -13.87
N ASN A 252 -5.35 -2.54 -14.57
CA ASN A 252 -4.13 -2.20 -15.30
C ASN A 252 -3.43 -0.98 -14.67
N GLY A 253 -2.93 -1.15 -13.47
CA GLY A 253 -2.29 -0.12 -12.67
C GLY A 253 -3.25 0.72 -11.83
N THR A 254 -2.70 1.37 -10.83
CA THR A 254 -3.41 2.14 -9.82
C THR A 254 -3.50 3.60 -10.25
N HIS A 255 -4.71 4.13 -10.51
CA HIS A 255 -4.93 5.55 -10.77
C HIS A 255 -4.55 6.37 -9.54
N LEU A 256 -3.73 7.38 -9.74
CA LEU A 256 -3.35 8.34 -8.70
C LEU A 256 -4.21 9.59 -8.80
N TRP A 257 -4.70 10.10 -7.67
CA TRP A 257 -5.53 11.30 -7.67
C TRP A 257 -4.66 12.54 -7.70
N GLU A 258 -4.09 12.82 -8.89
CA GLU A 258 -3.06 13.84 -9.16
C GLU A 258 -3.48 15.27 -8.85
N ASP A 259 -4.76 15.52 -8.74
CA ASP A 259 -5.29 16.80 -8.30
C ASP A 259 -5.03 17.06 -6.81
N HIS A 260 -4.81 16.00 -6.02
CA HIS A 260 -4.47 16.06 -4.59
C HIS A 260 -3.05 15.63 -4.28
N PHE A 261 -2.52 14.65 -5.02
CA PHE A 261 -1.23 13.99 -4.75
C PHE A 261 -0.39 13.94 -6.02
N PHE A 262 0.57 14.85 -6.15
CA PHE A 262 1.44 14.86 -7.33
C PHE A 262 2.52 13.81 -7.20
N PRO A 263 2.59 12.82 -8.12
CA PRO A 263 3.61 11.80 -8.10
C PRO A 263 4.84 12.20 -8.93
N GLU A 264 6.02 11.84 -8.43
CA GLU A 264 7.29 11.84 -9.17
C GLU A 264 7.90 10.45 -9.06
N ILE A 265 8.70 10.06 -10.05
CA ILE A 265 9.60 8.91 -9.96
C ILE A 265 11.03 9.41 -10.04
N VAL A 266 11.83 9.04 -9.06
CA VAL A 266 13.25 9.44 -9.00
C VAL A 266 14.15 8.22 -8.89
N ASP A 267 15.37 8.33 -9.36
CA ASP A 267 16.40 7.34 -9.09
C ASP A 267 16.67 7.31 -7.57
N PRO A 268 16.62 6.15 -6.90
CA PRO A 268 16.72 6.07 -5.45
C PRO A 268 18.10 6.47 -4.89
N VAL A 269 19.14 6.53 -5.74
CA VAL A 269 20.53 6.86 -5.37
C VAL A 269 20.86 8.31 -5.71
N THR A 270 20.64 8.70 -6.98
CA THR A 270 21.00 10.07 -7.45
C THR A 270 19.93 11.10 -7.09
N LEU A 271 18.68 10.66 -6.85
CA LEU A 271 17.50 11.49 -6.58
C LEU A 271 17.07 12.36 -7.76
N GLU A 272 17.63 12.12 -8.93
CA GLU A 272 17.21 12.77 -10.16
C GLU A 272 15.94 12.14 -10.71
N PRO A 273 15.05 12.91 -11.37
CA PRO A 273 13.90 12.36 -12.06
C PRO A 273 14.34 11.32 -13.11
N VAL A 274 13.60 10.23 -13.22
CA VAL A 274 13.82 9.21 -14.27
C VAL A 274 12.97 9.50 -15.50
N GLU A 275 13.33 8.91 -16.63
CA GLU A 275 12.54 9.01 -17.86
C GLU A 275 11.14 8.40 -17.67
N PRO A 276 10.09 8.94 -18.33
CA PRO A 276 8.74 8.43 -18.24
C PRO A 276 8.66 6.92 -18.51
N GLY A 277 8.01 6.18 -17.63
CA GLY A 277 7.87 4.72 -17.72
C GLY A 277 9.03 3.91 -17.14
N GLN A 278 10.14 4.55 -16.77
CA GLN A 278 11.23 3.87 -16.05
C GLN A 278 10.87 3.67 -14.57
N HIS A 279 11.41 2.60 -13.99
CA HIS A 279 11.27 2.28 -12.57
C HIS A 279 12.19 3.16 -11.73
N GLY A 280 11.67 3.59 -10.58
CA GLY A 280 12.41 4.33 -9.56
C GLY A 280 11.62 4.42 -8.26
N GLU A 281 12.07 5.26 -7.36
CA GLU A 281 11.39 5.53 -6.10
C GLU A 281 10.25 6.52 -6.31
N LEU A 282 9.07 6.14 -5.83
CA LEU A 282 7.88 7.01 -5.84
C LEU A 282 8.01 8.10 -4.78
N VAL A 283 7.76 9.33 -5.21
CA VAL A 283 7.75 10.53 -4.36
C VAL A 283 6.41 11.22 -4.51
N PHE A 284 5.84 11.73 -3.40
CA PHE A 284 4.60 12.48 -3.43
C PHE A 284 4.74 13.88 -2.87
N THR A 285 4.07 14.82 -3.52
CA THR A 285 3.75 16.13 -2.95
C THR A 285 2.23 16.24 -2.77
N THR A 286 1.78 16.50 -1.53
CA THR A 286 0.36 16.78 -1.27
C THR A 286 0.04 18.20 -1.71
N LEU A 287 -0.92 18.36 -2.63
CA LEU A 287 -1.27 19.66 -3.20
C LEU A 287 -2.39 20.39 -2.44
N THR A 288 -3.08 19.70 -1.54
CA THR A 288 -4.30 20.22 -0.88
C THR A 288 -4.36 19.97 0.61
N LYS A 289 -3.40 19.27 1.18
CA LYS A 289 -3.35 18.94 2.61
C LYS A 289 -2.93 20.18 3.42
N GLU A 290 -3.76 20.59 4.36
CA GLU A 290 -3.55 21.80 5.16
C GLU A 290 -2.86 21.53 6.49
N GLY A 291 -3.30 20.49 7.21
CA GLY A 291 -2.82 20.23 8.57
C GLY A 291 -1.33 19.92 8.63
N MET A 292 -0.89 19.04 7.77
CA MET A 292 0.51 18.62 7.66
C MET A 292 0.85 18.35 6.19
N PRO A 293 1.13 19.39 5.38
CA PRO A 293 1.54 19.22 3.99
C PRO A 293 2.82 18.39 3.90
N MET A 294 2.90 17.53 2.87
CA MET A 294 4.09 16.78 2.52
C MET A 294 4.61 17.27 1.18
N ILE A 295 5.84 17.80 1.16
CA ILE A 295 6.54 18.27 -0.04
C ILE A 295 7.60 17.25 -0.38
N ARG A 296 7.55 16.71 -1.61
CA ARG A 296 8.47 15.71 -2.16
C ARG A 296 8.82 14.59 -1.16
N TYR A 297 7.79 13.97 -0.58
CA TYR A 297 7.97 12.89 0.39
C TYR A 297 8.42 11.60 -0.31
N ARG A 298 9.59 11.12 0.07
CA ARG A 298 10.17 9.86 -0.40
C ARG A 298 9.48 8.69 0.26
N THR A 299 8.69 7.93 -0.51
CA THR A 299 7.90 6.81 0.01
C THR A 299 8.73 5.56 0.26
N ARG A 300 9.86 5.42 -0.42
CA ARG A 300 10.68 4.23 -0.55
C ARG A 300 10.05 3.12 -1.40
N ASP A 301 8.84 3.28 -1.89
CA ASP A 301 8.19 2.33 -2.78
C ASP A 301 8.80 2.42 -4.19
N LEU A 302 9.17 1.27 -4.77
CA LEU A 302 9.74 1.18 -6.11
C LEU A 302 8.65 0.83 -7.11
N THR A 303 8.42 1.71 -8.07
CA THR A 303 7.40 1.53 -9.12
C THR A 303 7.75 2.37 -10.36
N HIS A 304 6.81 2.50 -11.29
CA HIS A 304 6.88 3.39 -12.45
C HIS A 304 5.51 4.03 -12.71
N LEU A 305 5.48 5.11 -13.48
CA LEU A 305 4.23 5.76 -13.89
C LEU A 305 3.85 5.35 -15.32
N ILE A 306 2.54 5.17 -15.53
CA ILE A 306 1.90 4.79 -16.79
C ILE A 306 1.05 5.97 -17.25
N TYR A 307 1.42 6.57 -18.37
CA TYR A 307 0.77 7.78 -18.91
C TYR A 307 -0.28 7.50 -19.99
N ASP A 308 -0.36 6.25 -20.46
CA ASP A 308 -1.33 5.84 -21.46
C ASP A 308 -2.77 5.96 -20.93
N LYS A 309 -3.71 6.23 -21.82
CA LYS A 309 -5.13 6.28 -21.46
C LYS A 309 -5.62 4.93 -20.96
N CYS A 310 -6.40 4.94 -19.89
CA CYS A 310 -7.09 3.75 -19.42
C CYS A 310 -8.43 3.58 -20.14
N GLU A 311 -8.77 2.34 -20.46
CA GLU A 311 -10.07 2.00 -21.08
C GLU A 311 -11.28 2.37 -20.19
N CYS A 312 -11.08 2.53 -18.90
CA CYS A 312 -12.13 2.99 -17.97
C CYS A 312 -12.58 4.45 -18.19
N GLY A 313 -11.88 5.20 -19.07
CA GLY A 313 -12.18 6.61 -19.40
C GLY A 313 -11.44 7.65 -18.54
N ARG A 314 -10.81 7.26 -17.43
CA ARG A 314 -10.02 8.17 -16.59
C ARG A 314 -8.75 8.62 -17.29
N THR A 315 -8.38 9.87 -17.07
CA THR A 315 -7.17 10.49 -17.61
C THR A 315 -6.03 10.59 -16.59
N ALA A 316 -6.31 10.27 -15.34
CA ALA A 316 -5.31 10.29 -14.26
C ALA A 316 -4.15 9.32 -14.56
N VAL A 317 -2.92 9.73 -14.25
CA VAL A 317 -1.75 8.86 -14.34
C VAL A 317 -1.95 7.63 -13.46
N ARG A 318 -1.47 6.49 -13.94
CA ARG A 318 -1.47 5.25 -13.16
C ARG A 318 -0.06 4.93 -12.70
N MET A 319 0.09 4.35 -11.55
CA MET A 319 1.33 3.70 -11.16
C MET A 319 1.23 2.20 -11.44
N GLY A 320 2.35 1.61 -11.84
CA GLY A 320 2.52 0.17 -11.90
C GLY A 320 2.52 -0.46 -10.52
N ARG A 321 2.56 -1.79 -10.45
CA ARG A 321 2.70 -2.47 -9.16
C ARG A 321 3.98 -2.06 -8.44
N ILE A 322 3.89 -2.03 -7.13
CA ILE A 322 5.06 -1.84 -6.27
C ILE A 322 5.91 -3.11 -6.35
N LEU A 323 7.13 -2.97 -6.83
CA LEU A 323 8.10 -4.09 -6.91
C LEU A 323 8.64 -4.47 -5.53
N GLY A 324 8.67 -3.52 -4.61
CA GLY A 324 9.16 -3.63 -3.26
C GLY A 324 9.48 -2.25 -2.72
N ARG A 325 10.09 -2.20 -1.54
CA ARG A 325 10.57 -0.96 -0.93
C ARG A 325 12.08 -0.94 -0.93
N SER A 326 12.67 0.21 -1.19
CA SER A 326 14.13 0.36 -1.16
C SER A 326 14.73 0.16 0.25
N ASP A 327 13.91 0.34 1.31
CA ASP A 327 14.28 0.10 2.71
C ASP A 327 13.88 -1.30 3.26
N ASP A 328 13.08 -2.08 2.52
CA ASP A 328 12.75 -3.48 2.82
C ASP A 328 13.57 -4.46 1.94
N MET A 329 14.39 -3.94 1.06
CA MET A 329 15.28 -4.73 0.21
C MET A 329 16.36 -5.39 1.06
N LEU A 330 16.43 -6.71 0.97
CA LEU A 330 17.47 -7.49 1.62
C LEU A 330 18.67 -7.60 0.69
N ILE A 331 19.83 -7.14 1.14
CA ILE A 331 21.08 -7.42 0.44
C ILE A 331 21.65 -8.71 1.04
N ILE A 332 21.64 -9.80 0.26
CA ILE A 332 22.09 -11.11 0.70
C ILE A 332 23.21 -11.57 -0.24
N ARG A 333 24.42 -11.70 0.28
CA ARG A 333 25.61 -12.08 -0.51
C ARG A 333 25.78 -11.19 -1.77
N GLY A 334 25.49 -9.88 -1.66
CA GLY A 334 25.60 -8.94 -2.77
C GLY A 334 24.44 -8.96 -3.77
N VAL A 335 23.40 -9.75 -3.54
CA VAL A 335 22.20 -9.82 -4.36
C VAL A 335 21.05 -9.07 -3.66
N ASN A 336 20.36 -8.22 -4.40
CA ASN A 336 19.17 -7.53 -3.92
C ASN A 336 17.96 -8.47 -3.98
N VAL A 337 17.37 -8.78 -2.83
CA VAL A 337 16.23 -9.69 -2.70
C VAL A 337 15.03 -8.92 -2.16
N PHE A 338 13.92 -8.96 -2.88
CA PHE A 338 12.65 -8.39 -2.44
C PHE A 338 11.70 -9.52 -1.98
N PRO A 339 11.01 -9.36 -0.84
CA PRO A 339 10.03 -10.36 -0.38
C PRO A 339 8.95 -10.67 -1.43
N SER A 340 8.54 -9.69 -2.25
CA SER A 340 7.59 -9.87 -3.34
C SER A 340 8.06 -10.83 -4.44
N GLN A 341 9.38 -10.91 -4.69
CA GLN A 341 9.93 -11.89 -5.63
C GLN A 341 9.80 -13.32 -5.09
N VAL A 342 10.03 -13.49 -3.79
CA VAL A 342 9.85 -14.78 -3.09
C VAL A 342 8.38 -15.21 -3.17
N GLU A 343 7.47 -14.30 -2.84
CA GLU A 343 6.02 -14.54 -2.92
C GLU A 343 5.60 -14.96 -4.33
N SER A 344 6.05 -14.23 -5.34
CA SER A 344 5.71 -14.56 -6.74
C SER A 344 6.10 -15.97 -7.11
N VAL A 345 7.29 -16.42 -6.72
CA VAL A 345 7.76 -17.80 -7.00
C VAL A 345 6.93 -18.83 -6.25
N ILE A 346 6.60 -18.59 -4.99
CA ILE A 346 5.78 -19.51 -4.20
C ILE A 346 4.40 -19.71 -4.85
N LEU A 347 3.77 -18.60 -5.24
CA LEU A 347 2.42 -18.59 -5.82
C LEU A 347 2.37 -19.09 -7.29
N GLU A 348 3.50 -19.24 -7.96
CA GLU A 348 3.59 -19.93 -9.26
C GLU A 348 3.48 -21.47 -9.11
N MET A 349 3.67 -21.99 -7.91
CA MET A 349 3.77 -23.41 -7.65
C MET A 349 2.53 -23.91 -6.92
N PRO A 350 1.67 -24.73 -7.56
CA PRO A 350 0.40 -25.17 -6.97
C PRO A 350 0.54 -26.04 -5.72
N GLU A 351 1.73 -26.52 -5.47
CA GLU A 351 2.02 -27.37 -4.30
C GLU A 351 2.11 -26.58 -2.98
N PHE A 352 2.28 -25.25 -3.03
CA PHE A 352 2.48 -24.43 -1.83
C PHE A 352 1.28 -23.55 -1.52
N GLU A 353 1.14 -23.26 -0.22
CA GLU A 353 0.26 -22.20 0.27
C GLU A 353 0.99 -20.82 0.19
N PRO A 354 0.24 -19.70 0.14
CA PRO A 354 0.81 -18.36 0.07
C PRO A 354 1.38 -17.88 1.42
N HIS A 355 1.71 -18.79 2.31
CA HIS A 355 2.25 -18.50 3.62
C HIS A 355 3.72 -18.88 3.69
N TYR A 356 4.56 -17.86 3.90
CA TYR A 356 6.01 -18.02 3.89
C TYR A 356 6.69 -17.08 4.89
N LEU A 357 7.93 -17.41 5.21
CA LEU A 357 8.81 -16.60 6.06
C LEU A 357 10.23 -16.63 5.50
N ILE A 358 10.81 -15.49 5.28
CA ILE A 358 12.21 -15.30 4.91
C ILE A 358 12.99 -15.12 6.21
N VAL A 359 14.00 -15.94 6.43
CA VAL A 359 14.89 -15.85 7.58
C VAL A 359 16.29 -15.59 7.07
N VAL A 360 16.88 -14.49 7.51
CA VAL A 360 18.25 -14.12 7.16
C VAL A 360 19.08 -14.05 8.45
N ASP A 361 20.19 -14.79 8.46
CA ASP A 361 21.15 -14.79 9.54
C ASP A 361 22.55 -14.53 9.00
N ARG A 362 23.51 -14.26 9.88
CA ARG A 362 24.93 -14.18 9.54
C ARG A 362 25.73 -15.19 10.34
N VAL A 363 26.30 -16.18 9.67
CA VAL A 363 27.10 -17.22 10.25
C VAL A 363 28.51 -17.17 9.66
N ASN A 364 29.53 -17.05 10.49
CA ASN A 364 30.95 -16.97 10.06
C ASN A 364 31.15 -15.90 8.94
N ASN A 365 30.62 -14.68 9.13
CA ASN A 365 30.69 -13.58 8.20
C ASN A 365 29.99 -13.82 6.81
N THR A 366 29.21 -14.87 6.70
CA THR A 366 28.44 -15.18 5.49
C THR A 366 26.96 -15.13 5.81
N ASP A 367 26.19 -14.42 4.96
CA ASP A 367 24.74 -14.37 5.11
C ASP A 367 24.13 -15.72 4.75
N THR A 368 23.27 -16.23 5.60
CA THR A 368 22.39 -17.36 5.29
C THR A 368 21.05 -16.83 4.80
N PHE A 369 20.46 -17.55 3.87
CA PHE A 369 19.16 -17.19 3.28
C PHE A 369 18.26 -18.42 3.31
N GLN A 370 17.30 -18.43 4.23
CA GLN A 370 16.34 -19.51 4.37
C GLN A 370 14.94 -19.01 4.04
N ILE A 371 14.16 -19.83 3.37
CA ILE A 371 12.73 -19.61 3.13
C ILE A 371 11.95 -20.76 3.73
N GLN A 372 11.09 -20.45 4.71
CA GLN A 372 10.10 -21.38 5.23
C GLN A 372 8.82 -21.19 4.43
N VAL A 373 8.25 -22.26 3.93
CA VAL A 373 7.03 -22.23 3.10
C VAL A 373 6.10 -23.38 3.44
N GLU A 374 4.82 -23.10 3.56
CA GLU A 374 3.80 -24.12 3.80
C GLU A 374 3.48 -24.88 2.53
N VAL A 375 3.45 -26.21 2.65
CA VAL A 375 2.94 -27.07 1.60
C VAL A 375 1.41 -27.25 1.76
N ARG A 376 0.67 -27.34 0.66
CA ARG A 376 -0.76 -27.67 0.71
C ARG A 376 -0.98 -29.09 1.23
N GLN A 377 -2.07 -29.30 1.95
CA GLN A 377 -2.39 -30.59 2.61
C GLN A 377 -2.36 -31.76 1.64
N GLU A 378 -2.82 -31.58 0.42
CA GLU A 378 -2.88 -32.61 -0.63
C GLU A 378 -1.50 -33.03 -1.16
N PHE A 379 -0.48 -32.17 -1.01
CA PHE A 379 0.91 -32.46 -1.40
C PHE A 379 1.81 -32.78 -0.21
N TYR A 380 1.29 -32.67 1.00
CA TYR A 380 2.04 -33.05 2.21
C TYR A 380 2.18 -34.58 2.26
N SER A 381 3.39 -35.07 2.40
CA SER A 381 3.68 -36.50 2.38
C SER A 381 4.81 -36.83 3.34
N ASP A 382 4.66 -37.93 4.06
CA ASP A 382 5.73 -38.52 4.90
C ASP A 382 6.83 -39.18 4.04
N GLU A 383 6.62 -39.31 2.74
CA GLU A 383 7.64 -39.83 1.82
C GLU A 383 8.76 -38.82 1.61
N MET A 384 9.88 -39.05 2.25
CA MET A 384 11.07 -38.16 2.25
C MET A 384 11.51 -37.80 0.81
N ASN A 385 11.48 -38.72 -0.13
CA ASN A 385 11.90 -38.46 -1.51
C ASN A 385 11.02 -37.45 -2.23
N LYS A 386 9.71 -37.45 -2.00
CA LYS A 386 8.77 -36.48 -2.58
C LYS A 386 9.06 -35.08 -2.03
N MET A 387 9.25 -34.97 -0.73
CA MET A 387 9.56 -33.68 -0.07
C MET A 387 10.92 -33.13 -0.50
N ILE A 388 11.93 -33.97 -0.68
CA ILE A 388 13.24 -33.56 -1.20
C ILE A 388 13.12 -33.06 -2.65
N ALA A 389 12.35 -33.74 -3.49
CA ALA A 389 12.13 -33.32 -4.87
C ALA A 389 11.41 -31.96 -4.93
N LEU A 390 10.42 -31.74 -4.09
CA LEU A 390 9.68 -30.50 -3.99
C LEU A 390 10.57 -29.36 -3.46
N LYS A 391 11.37 -29.60 -2.43
CA LYS A 391 12.38 -28.65 -1.93
C LYS A 391 13.35 -28.24 -3.04
N LYS A 392 13.83 -29.18 -3.83
CA LYS A 392 14.75 -28.91 -4.94
C LYS A 392 14.07 -28.10 -6.05
N LYS A 393 12.82 -28.41 -6.36
CA LYS A 393 12.02 -27.72 -7.40
C LYS A 393 11.88 -26.23 -7.07
N ILE A 394 11.45 -25.89 -5.86
CA ILE A 394 11.28 -24.47 -5.45
C ILE A 394 12.65 -23.77 -5.32
N ALA A 395 13.67 -24.42 -4.77
CA ALA A 395 15.01 -23.83 -4.64
C ALA A 395 15.60 -23.45 -6.03
N ASN A 396 15.42 -24.30 -7.01
CA ASN A 396 15.87 -24.03 -8.40
C ASN A 396 15.07 -22.88 -9.03
N ARG A 397 13.76 -22.81 -8.77
CA ARG A 397 12.92 -21.72 -9.28
C ARG A 397 13.31 -20.38 -8.63
N MET A 398 13.57 -20.38 -7.33
CA MET A 398 14.11 -19.21 -6.61
C MET A 398 15.44 -18.75 -7.19
N GLN A 399 16.38 -19.68 -7.43
CA GLN A 399 17.66 -19.38 -8.07
C GLN A 399 17.48 -18.75 -9.46
N SER A 400 16.52 -19.21 -10.25
CA SER A 400 16.26 -18.68 -11.60
C SER A 400 15.70 -17.26 -11.58
N VAL A 401 14.87 -16.92 -10.58
CA VAL A 401 14.17 -15.62 -10.51
C VAL A 401 14.97 -14.59 -9.70
N ILE A 402 15.54 -15.00 -8.58
CA ILE A 402 16.21 -14.10 -7.62
C ILE A 402 17.72 -14.03 -7.89
N GLY A 403 18.28 -15.05 -8.57
CA GLY A 403 19.73 -15.17 -8.75
C GLY A 403 20.48 -15.72 -7.54
N LEU A 404 19.76 -16.13 -6.48
CA LEU A 404 20.29 -16.66 -5.24
C LEU A 404 19.54 -17.92 -4.83
N GLN A 405 20.26 -18.96 -4.44
CA GLN A 405 19.65 -20.19 -3.97
C GLN A 405 19.43 -20.14 -2.45
N PRO A 406 18.19 -20.14 -1.97
CA PRO A 406 17.89 -20.22 -0.55
C PRO A 406 17.99 -21.65 -0.02
N ASP A 407 18.16 -21.78 1.30
CA ASP A 407 17.79 -23.01 1.99
C ASP A 407 16.27 -23.05 2.16
N ILE A 408 15.62 -24.00 1.54
CA ILE A 408 14.15 -24.16 1.63
C ILE A 408 13.82 -25.07 2.82
N ARG A 409 12.96 -24.58 3.69
CA ARG A 409 12.32 -25.38 4.73
C ARG A 409 10.83 -25.50 4.44
N ILE A 410 10.42 -26.64 3.93
CA ILE A 410 9.00 -26.95 3.79
C ILE A 410 8.46 -27.24 5.19
N VAL A 411 7.36 -26.56 5.54
CA VAL A 411 6.72 -26.72 6.85
C VAL A 411 5.31 -27.26 6.66
N GLU A 412 4.75 -27.84 7.73
CA GLU A 412 3.43 -28.42 7.73
C GLU A 412 2.34 -27.37 7.44
N PRO A 413 1.21 -27.75 6.87
CA PRO A 413 0.07 -26.87 6.70
C PRO A 413 -0.35 -26.19 8.02
N ARG A 414 -0.65 -24.90 7.98
CA ARG A 414 -1.06 -24.07 9.13
C ARG A 414 -0.02 -23.89 10.23
N SER A 415 1.26 -24.10 9.93
CA SER A 415 2.36 -23.91 10.92
C SER A 415 2.90 -22.48 10.95
N ILE A 416 2.73 -21.70 9.89
CA ILE A 416 3.09 -20.27 9.88
C ILE A 416 1.92 -19.46 10.46
N GLU A 417 2.23 -18.55 11.38
CA GLU A 417 1.23 -17.71 12.04
C GLU A 417 0.48 -16.84 11.02
N ARG A 418 -0.86 -16.85 11.11
CA ARG A 418 -1.74 -16.03 10.27
C ARG A 418 -1.83 -14.61 10.82
N SER A 419 -1.48 -13.62 10.01
CA SER A 419 -1.62 -12.22 10.40
C SER A 419 -3.08 -11.76 10.32
N MET A 420 -3.53 -11.07 11.37
CA MET A 420 -4.83 -10.39 11.39
C MET A 420 -4.72 -8.93 10.87
N GLY A 421 -3.58 -8.59 10.30
CA GLY A 421 -3.28 -7.29 9.73
C GLY A 421 -2.15 -7.41 8.71
N LYS A 422 -1.17 -6.51 8.74
CA LYS A 422 -0.01 -6.59 7.85
C LYS A 422 0.85 -7.81 8.19
N ALA A 423 1.10 -8.67 7.21
CA ALA A 423 1.91 -9.85 7.39
C ALA A 423 3.40 -9.50 7.59
N LYS A 424 4.08 -10.25 8.43
CA LYS A 424 5.52 -10.15 8.60
C LYS A 424 6.18 -11.31 7.86
N HIS A 425 6.75 -11.02 6.70
CA HIS A 425 7.38 -12.02 5.85
C HIS A 425 8.89 -12.16 6.04
N VAL A 426 9.52 -11.30 6.84
CA VAL A 426 10.97 -11.26 7.01
C VAL A 426 11.36 -11.27 8.48
N ILE A 427 12.30 -12.14 8.82
CA ILE A 427 13.09 -12.12 10.05
C ILE A 427 14.55 -11.94 9.65
N ASP A 428 15.09 -10.75 9.85
CA ASP A 428 16.51 -10.47 9.67
C ASP A 428 17.19 -10.43 11.03
N ASN A 429 17.96 -11.46 11.33
CA ASN A 429 18.67 -11.61 12.59
C ASN A 429 20.11 -11.06 12.51
N ARG A 430 20.50 -10.53 11.37
CA ARG A 430 21.84 -9.94 11.23
C ARG A 430 21.91 -8.67 12.08
N LYS A 431 22.95 -8.57 12.91
CA LYS A 431 23.31 -7.29 13.53
C LYS A 431 23.98 -6.45 12.43
N LEU A 432 23.21 -5.54 11.83
CA LEU A 432 23.74 -4.50 10.96
C LEU A 432 24.22 -3.39 11.90
N GLU A 433 25.54 -3.23 12.06
CA GLU A 433 26.17 -2.11 12.77
C GLU A 433 26.02 -0.82 11.99
#